data_0c0110da79319d66ce0365e90a508ff9
#
_entry.id   0c0110da79319d66ce0365e90a508ff9
#
_cell.length_a   1.000
_cell.length_b   1.000
_cell.length_c   1.000
_cell.angle_alpha   90.00
_cell.angle_beta   90.00
_cell.angle_gamma   90.00
#
_symmetry.space_group_name_H-M   'P 1'
#
loop_
_entity.id
_entity.type
_entity.pdbx_description
1 polymer ?
#
loop_
_entity_poly.entity_id
_entity_poly.type
_entity_poly.pdbx_seq_one_letter_code
_entity_poly.pdbx_strand_id
1 'polypeptide(L)'
;SFDEAGKPSFSYFRERWIRNCSQYRWLGAVHEVIPPSGNIVYSDIAICHKKINAGDPDRNLRIYQKMLAEGKILDPRQQYYYGRELYYHKQYEEAIFVLEQFLLSAEGWIENKIEACSICANCYYYLGQEQSALNTLLRSMSFDLPRAELCCEIGKYFFEHGNYHIAAYWYETALSRPKNEYSGGFVLPDCYDYVPLLQLCVCFDKMGNRKKAKEYNERAGACKPYSKA
;
A
#
# COMPACT_ATOMS: atom_id res chain seq x y z
N SER A 1 12.10 -3.96 -6.51
CA SER A 1 13.27 -4.16 -5.61
C SER A 1 13.38 -5.64 -5.22
N PHE A 2 14.55 -6.04 -4.78
CA PHE A 2 14.85 -7.36 -4.27
C PHE A 2 15.41 -7.20 -2.85
N ASP A 3 15.15 -8.17 -1.99
CA ASP A 3 15.77 -8.25 -0.67
C ASP A 3 17.24 -8.70 -0.75
N GLU A 4 17.92 -8.76 0.39
CA GLU A 4 19.32 -9.20 0.47
C GLU A 4 19.53 -10.66 0.04
N ALA A 5 18.48 -11.48 0.10
CA ALA A 5 18.49 -12.86 -0.36
C ALA A 5 18.15 -13.00 -1.87
N GLY A 6 17.95 -11.88 -2.57
CA GLY A 6 17.59 -11.84 -3.98
C GLY A 6 16.15 -12.21 -4.29
N LYS A 7 15.26 -12.25 -3.28
CA LYS A 7 13.82 -12.44 -3.49
C LYS A 7 13.16 -11.11 -3.82
N PRO A 8 12.13 -11.09 -4.70
CA PRO A 8 11.37 -9.88 -4.96
C PRO A 8 10.75 -9.35 -3.66
N SER A 9 11.01 -8.09 -3.33
CA SER A 9 10.41 -7.43 -2.17
C SER A 9 8.93 -7.16 -2.38
N PHE A 10 8.51 -7.20 -3.63
CA PHE A 10 7.10 -7.07 -3.99
C PHE A 10 6.85 -7.62 -5.40
N SER A 11 5.68 -8.19 -5.62
CA SER A 11 5.21 -8.70 -6.93
C SER A 11 3.72 -8.41 -7.10
N TYR A 12 3.27 -8.34 -8.32
CA TYR A 12 1.86 -8.20 -8.67
C TYR A 12 1.57 -8.80 -10.03
N PHE A 13 0.35 -9.27 -10.23
CA PHE A 13 -0.10 -9.77 -11.51
C PHE A 13 -0.38 -8.62 -12.47
N ARG A 14 -0.01 -8.81 -13.72
CA ARG A 14 -0.27 -7.86 -14.79
C ARG A 14 -0.43 -8.59 -16.10
N GLU A 15 -1.21 -7.99 -17.02
CA GLU A 15 -1.38 -8.46 -18.38
C GLU A 15 -0.03 -8.52 -19.09
N ARG A 16 0.31 -9.69 -19.63
CA ARG A 16 1.56 -9.92 -20.34
C ARG A 16 1.33 -10.42 -21.76
N TRP A 17 0.34 -11.28 -21.91
CA TRP A 17 0.00 -11.87 -23.19
C TRP A 17 -1.46 -11.63 -23.49
N ILE A 18 -1.70 -10.88 -24.56
CA ILE A 18 -3.03 -10.52 -25.05
C ILE A 18 -3.06 -10.78 -26.55
N ARG A 19 -4.25 -11.12 -27.05
CA ARG A 19 -4.45 -11.25 -28.48
C ARG A 19 -4.29 -9.87 -29.17
N ASN A 20 -3.51 -9.80 -30.24
CA ASN A 20 -3.41 -8.57 -31.03
C ASN A 20 -4.67 -8.35 -31.85
N CYS A 21 -5.62 -7.61 -31.29
CA CYS A 21 -6.87 -7.21 -31.96
C CYS A 21 -7.36 -5.86 -31.42
N SER A 22 -8.31 -5.23 -32.11
CA SER A 22 -8.82 -3.90 -31.76
C SER A 22 -9.55 -3.80 -30.43
N GLN A 23 -9.93 -4.94 -29.84
CA GLN A 23 -10.62 -5.01 -28.56
C GLN A 23 -9.70 -4.60 -27.39
N TYR A 24 -8.40 -4.86 -27.49
CA TYR A 24 -7.42 -4.56 -26.45
C TYR A 24 -6.63 -3.31 -26.79
N ARG A 25 -6.78 -2.27 -25.98
CA ARG A 25 -6.08 -0.99 -26.13
C ARG A 25 -5.52 -0.51 -24.82
N TRP A 26 -4.38 0.15 -24.89
CA TRP A 26 -3.84 0.86 -23.75
C TRP A 26 -4.73 2.04 -23.37
N LEU A 27 -5.09 2.13 -22.10
CA LEU A 27 -5.84 3.24 -21.51
C LEU A 27 -4.99 3.96 -20.47
N GLY A 28 -5.10 5.28 -20.42
CA GLY A 28 -4.38 6.16 -19.51
C GLY A 28 -3.21 6.86 -20.16
N ALA A 29 -2.92 8.08 -19.70
CA ALA A 29 -1.75 8.86 -20.13
C ALA A 29 -0.50 8.49 -19.32
N VAL A 30 -0.72 7.99 -18.11
CA VAL A 30 0.29 7.51 -17.15
C VAL A 30 -0.27 6.26 -16.48
N HIS A 31 0.60 5.34 -16.07
CA HIS A 31 0.19 4.05 -15.50
C HIS A 31 -0.80 3.30 -16.41
N GLU A 32 -0.46 3.26 -17.69
CA GLU A 32 -1.30 2.68 -18.73
C GLU A 32 -1.67 1.23 -18.38
N VAL A 33 -2.89 0.84 -18.71
CA VAL A 33 -3.43 -0.49 -18.49
C VAL A 33 -4.20 -0.94 -19.73
N ILE A 34 -4.18 -2.24 -19.98
CA ILE A 34 -5.17 -2.87 -20.87
C ILE A 34 -6.21 -3.52 -19.96
N PRO A 35 -7.48 -3.03 -19.98
CA PRO A 35 -8.51 -3.60 -19.13
C PRO A 35 -8.64 -5.10 -19.36
N PRO A 36 -8.56 -5.93 -18.32
CA PRO A 36 -8.74 -7.36 -18.44
C PRO A 36 -10.13 -7.69 -19.00
N SER A 37 -10.20 -8.56 -19.99
CA SER A 37 -11.48 -9.03 -20.55
C SER A 37 -11.34 -10.44 -21.10
N GLY A 38 -12.46 -11.17 -21.16
CA GLY A 38 -12.50 -12.55 -21.65
C GLY A 38 -11.93 -13.55 -20.63
N ASN A 39 -11.34 -14.64 -21.11
CA ASN A 39 -10.76 -15.67 -20.26
C ASN A 39 -9.38 -15.25 -19.77
N ILE A 40 -9.24 -15.05 -18.46
CA ILE A 40 -7.98 -14.64 -17.81
C ILE A 40 -7.30 -15.89 -17.26
N VAL A 41 -6.05 -16.11 -17.67
CA VAL A 41 -5.20 -17.21 -17.18
C VAL A 41 -4.03 -16.62 -16.40
N TYR A 42 -3.85 -17.08 -15.18
CA TYR A 42 -2.69 -16.73 -14.36
C TYR A 42 -1.52 -17.67 -14.64
N SER A 43 -0.31 -17.15 -14.60
CA SER A 43 0.93 -17.90 -14.80
C SER A 43 1.96 -17.54 -13.74
N ASP A 44 2.70 -18.53 -13.27
CA ASP A 44 3.79 -18.35 -12.30
C ASP A 44 5.10 -17.84 -12.95
N ILE A 45 5.08 -17.59 -14.27
CA ILE A 45 6.24 -17.04 -14.98
C ILE A 45 6.43 -15.58 -14.57
N ALA A 46 7.44 -15.33 -13.74
CA ALA A 46 7.78 -14.00 -13.28
C ALA A 46 8.62 -13.23 -14.30
N ILE A 47 8.21 -11.98 -14.58
CA ILE A 47 9.02 -11.05 -15.38
C ILE A 47 9.68 -10.05 -14.42
N CYS A 48 11.00 -10.11 -14.31
CA CYS A 48 11.78 -9.21 -13.47
C CYS A 48 12.12 -7.93 -14.24
N HIS A 49 11.60 -6.80 -13.77
CA HIS A 49 11.95 -5.49 -14.31
C HIS A 49 13.23 -4.97 -13.65
N LYS A 50 14.38 -5.15 -14.33
CA LYS A 50 15.67 -4.58 -13.92
C LYS A 50 15.86 -3.24 -14.62
N LYS A 51 15.56 -2.14 -13.92
CA LYS A 51 15.73 -0.79 -14.43
C LYS A 51 17.23 -0.48 -14.53
N ILE A 52 17.74 -0.21 -15.74
CA ILE A 52 19.16 0.08 -15.99
C ILE A 52 19.45 1.58 -15.80
N ASN A 53 18.53 2.45 -16.21
CA ASN A 53 18.69 3.89 -16.11
C ASN A 53 17.66 4.50 -15.14
N ALA A 54 18.07 5.51 -14.38
CA ALA A 54 17.12 6.34 -13.65
C ALA A 54 16.20 7.04 -14.67
N GLY A 55 14.90 6.80 -14.58
CA GLY A 55 13.93 7.56 -15.38
C GLY A 55 13.82 8.98 -14.85
N ASP A 56 13.14 9.83 -15.60
CA ASP A 56 12.75 11.15 -15.15
C ASP A 56 11.68 11.02 -14.03
N PRO A 57 12.00 11.38 -12.78
CA PRO A 57 11.09 11.20 -11.64
C PRO A 57 9.84 12.08 -11.78
N ASP A 58 9.95 13.25 -12.43
CA ASP A 58 8.88 14.24 -12.51
C ASP A 58 7.97 14.04 -13.74
N ARG A 59 8.29 13.08 -14.61
CA ARG A 59 7.57 12.87 -15.87
C ARG A 59 6.07 12.72 -15.66
N ASN A 60 5.67 11.86 -14.74
CA ASN A 60 4.28 11.55 -14.51
C ASN A 60 3.52 12.74 -13.93
N LEU A 61 4.10 13.42 -12.96
CA LEU A 61 3.53 14.63 -12.37
C LEU A 61 3.29 15.70 -13.44
N ARG A 62 4.31 15.98 -14.30
CA ARG A 62 4.16 16.94 -15.40
C ARG A 62 3.08 16.58 -16.40
N ILE A 63 2.89 15.28 -16.70
CA ILE A 63 1.81 14.85 -17.60
C ILE A 63 0.45 15.18 -17.00
N TYR A 64 0.21 14.87 -15.72
CA TYR A 64 -1.05 15.20 -15.06
C TYR A 64 -1.29 16.70 -14.97
N GLN A 65 -0.27 17.48 -14.58
CA GLN A 65 -0.36 18.94 -14.53
C GLN A 65 -0.70 19.55 -15.89
N LYS A 66 -0.09 19.03 -16.97
CA LYS A 66 -0.42 19.44 -18.34
C LYS A 66 -1.86 19.11 -18.71
N MET A 67 -2.35 17.91 -18.37
CA MET A 67 -3.75 17.51 -18.63
C MET A 67 -4.72 18.48 -17.94
N LEU A 68 -4.46 18.81 -16.68
CA LEU A 68 -5.30 19.75 -15.92
C LEU A 68 -5.24 21.16 -16.51
N ALA A 69 -4.05 21.64 -16.91
CA ALA A 69 -3.89 22.95 -17.56
C ALA A 69 -4.63 23.03 -18.93
N GLU A 70 -4.78 21.89 -19.62
CA GLU A 70 -5.58 21.77 -20.85
C GLU A 70 -7.10 21.64 -20.55
N GLY A 71 -7.54 21.74 -19.30
CA GLY A 71 -8.94 21.65 -18.90
C GLY A 71 -9.49 20.21 -18.90
N LYS A 72 -8.65 19.18 -18.95
CA LYS A 72 -9.08 17.79 -18.89
C LYS A 72 -9.52 17.42 -17.49
N ILE A 73 -10.63 16.71 -17.39
CA ILE A 73 -11.12 16.12 -16.14
C ILE A 73 -10.45 14.76 -15.97
N LEU A 74 -9.83 14.53 -14.83
CA LEU A 74 -9.23 13.23 -14.51
C LEU A 74 -10.32 12.23 -14.10
N ASP A 75 -10.28 11.05 -14.69
CA ASP A 75 -11.12 9.93 -14.25
C ASP A 75 -10.65 9.43 -12.86
N PRO A 76 -11.45 8.60 -12.14
CA PRO A 76 -11.11 8.16 -10.79
C PRO A 76 -9.75 7.45 -10.69
N ARG A 77 -9.35 6.67 -11.70
CA ARG A 77 -8.04 6.03 -11.75
C ARG A 77 -6.92 7.07 -11.88
N GLN A 78 -7.10 8.05 -12.75
CA GLN A 78 -6.14 9.13 -12.94
C GLN A 78 -6.03 10.03 -11.70
N GLN A 79 -7.15 10.31 -11.02
CA GLN A 79 -7.16 11.05 -9.75
C GLN A 79 -6.32 10.34 -8.68
N TYR A 80 -6.52 9.03 -8.51
CA TYR A 80 -5.74 8.24 -7.56
C TYR A 80 -4.23 8.31 -7.89
N TYR A 81 -3.83 8.04 -9.12
CA TYR A 81 -2.42 8.08 -9.50
C TYR A 81 -1.81 9.48 -9.44
N TYR A 82 -2.57 10.52 -9.77
CA TYR A 82 -2.12 11.90 -9.61
C TYR A 82 -1.89 12.25 -8.14
N GLY A 83 -2.81 11.91 -7.25
CA GLY A 83 -2.63 12.09 -5.82
C GLY A 83 -1.40 11.34 -5.29
N ARG A 84 -1.14 10.12 -5.80
CA ARG A 84 0.06 9.36 -5.46
C ARG A 84 1.36 10.00 -5.96
N GLU A 85 1.37 10.57 -7.16
CA GLU A 85 2.51 11.32 -7.68
C GLU A 85 2.78 12.58 -6.83
N LEU A 86 1.74 13.31 -6.45
CA LEU A 86 1.85 14.47 -5.54
C LEU A 86 2.49 14.07 -4.20
N TYR A 87 2.06 12.94 -3.63
CA TYR A 87 2.65 12.38 -2.40
C TYR A 87 4.15 12.09 -2.56
N TYR A 88 4.55 11.43 -3.64
CA TYR A 88 5.97 11.14 -3.91
C TYR A 88 6.82 12.40 -4.09
N HIS A 89 6.21 13.50 -4.56
CA HIS A 89 6.84 14.81 -4.68
C HIS A 89 6.67 15.67 -3.42
N LYS A 90 6.19 15.10 -2.31
CA LYS A 90 6.00 15.77 -1.01
C LYS A 90 5.04 16.96 -1.05
N GLN A 91 4.16 17.02 -2.04
CA GLN A 91 3.07 18.00 -2.15
C GLN A 91 1.87 17.46 -1.37
N TYR A 92 1.98 17.42 -0.03
CA TYR A 92 1.08 16.66 0.82
C TYR A 92 -0.32 17.23 0.88
N GLU A 93 -0.47 18.56 0.93
CA GLU A 93 -1.77 19.24 0.96
C GLU A 93 -2.54 19.01 -0.34
N GLU A 94 -1.89 19.13 -1.48
CA GLU A 94 -2.48 18.88 -2.80
C GLU A 94 -2.81 17.39 -2.97
N ALA A 95 -1.94 16.49 -2.48
CA ALA A 95 -2.18 15.06 -2.50
C ALA A 95 -3.45 14.69 -1.73
N ILE A 96 -3.61 15.23 -0.51
CA ILE A 96 -4.82 15.07 0.30
C ILE A 96 -6.04 15.55 -0.46
N PHE A 97 -5.99 16.78 -1.00
CA PHE A 97 -7.13 17.36 -1.72
C PHE A 97 -7.59 16.45 -2.86
N VAL A 98 -6.66 16.00 -3.70
CA VAL A 98 -6.98 15.14 -4.87
C VAL A 98 -7.49 13.77 -4.45
N LEU A 99 -6.84 13.15 -3.45
CA LEU A 99 -7.22 11.81 -2.97
C LEU A 99 -8.55 11.83 -2.21
N GLU A 100 -8.85 12.89 -1.46
CA GLU A 100 -10.16 13.03 -0.79
C GLU A 100 -11.29 13.14 -1.82
N GLN A 101 -11.11 13.87 -2.93
CA GLN A 101 -12.09 13.91 -4.03
C GLN A 101 -12.28 12.49 -4.62
N PHE A 102 -11.19 11.75 -4.83
CA PHE A 102 -11.27 10.36 -5.29
C PHE A 102 -12.02 9.46 -4.29
N LEU A 103 -11.75 9.59 -2.98
CA LEU A 103 -12.39 8.79 -1.93
C LEU A 103 -13.88 9.10 -1.77
N LEU A 104 -14.32 10.32 -2.10
CA LEU A 104 -15.73 10.71 -2.10
C LEU A 104 -16.48 10.22 -3.34
N SER A 105 -15.81 9.94 -4.43
CA SER A 105 -16.42 9.41 -5.66
C SER A 105 -17.07 8.05 -5.39
N ALA A 106 -18.24 7.80 -5.97
CA ALA A 106 -18.86 6.47 -5.97
C ALA A 106 -18.07 5.46 -6.82
N GLU A 107 -17.32 5.96 -7.80
CA GLU A 107 -16.50 5.19 -8.72
C GLU A 107 -15.09 4.94 -8.18
N GLY A 108 -14.35 4.11 -8.85
CA GLY A 108 -12.97 3.79 -8.52
C GLY A 108 -12.81 2.38 -7.96
N TRP A 109 -11.68 1.80 -8.27
CA TRP A 109 -11.35 0.45 -7.83
C TRP A 109 -11.09 0.41 -6.32
N ILE A 110 -11.65 -0.58 -5.63
CA ILE A 110 -11.64 -0.68 -4.16
C ILE A 110 -10.22 -0.72 -3.58
N GLU A 111 -9.29 -1.42 -4.23
CA GLU A 111 -7.89 -1.48 -3.74
C GLU A 111 -7.21 -0.10 -3.82
N ASN A 112 -7.51 0.69 -4.86
CA ASN A 112 -7.02 2.05 -4.96
C ASN A 112 -7.61 2.95 -3.86
N LYS A 113 -8.88 2.73 -3.46
CA LYS A 113 -9.48 3.49 -2.35
C LYS A 113 -8.85 3.17 -1.01
N ILE A 114 -8.57 1.89 -0.77
CA ILE A 114 -7.90 1.43 0.45
C ILE A 114 -6.48 2.00 0.50
N GLU A 115 -5.72 1.93 -0.60
CA GLU A 115 -4.37 2.50 -0.67
C GLU A 115 -4.38 4.04 -0.58
N ALA A 116 -5.39 4.71 -1.16
CA ALA A 116 -5.55 6.15 -1.03
C ALA A 116 -5.74 6.59 0.41
N CYS A 117 -6.44 5.80 1.24
CA CYS A 117 -6.53 6.07 2.68
C CYS A 117 -5.16 6.01 3.36
N SER A 118 -4.31 5.01 3.05
CA SER A 118 -2.94 4.93 3.56
C SER A 118 -2.09 6.13 3.11
N ILE A 119 -2.14 6.49 1.82
CA ILE A 119 -1.41 7.64 1.30
C ILE A 119 -1.86 8.95 1.96
N CYS A 120 -3.16 9.20 2.07
CA CYS A 120 -3.69 10.37 2.77
C CYS A 120 -3.25 10.40 4.23
N ALA A 121 -3.31 9.27 4.91
CA ALA A 121 -2.88 9.16 6.30
C ALA A 121 -1.39 9.52 6.45
N ASN A 122 -0.54 9.03 5.55
CA ASN A 122 0.87 9.39 5.52
C ASN A 122 1.07 10.89 5.25
N CYS A 123 0.29 11.50 4.33
CA CYS A 123 0.33 12.95 4.10
C CYS A 123 -0.02 13.71 5.38
N TYR A 124 -1.12 13.34 6.05
CA TYR A 124 -1.52 13.95 7.32
C TYR A 124 -0.44 13.81 8.40
N TYR A 125 0.18 12.64 8.48
CA TYR A 125 1.28 12.39 9.41
C TYR A 125 2.47 13.33 9.16
N TYR A 126 2.90 13.49 7.91
CA TYR A 126 3.99 14.42 7.55
C TYR A 126 3.64 15.90 7.80
N LEU A 127 2.36 16.24 7.82
CA LEU A 127 1.86 17.58 8.18
C LEU A 127 1.64 17.76 9.70
N GLY A 128 1.99 16.76 10.53
CA GLY A 128 1.77 16.79 11.98
C GLY A 128 0.30 16.65 12.40
N GLN A 129 -0.58 16.20 11.50
CA GLN A 129 -2.03 16.04 11.75
C GLN A 129 -2.37 14.59 12.09
N GLU A 130 -1.76 14.07 13.16
CA GLU A 130 -1.79 12.64 13.50
C GLU A 130 -3.20 12.08 13.73
N GLN A 131 -4.11 12.87 14.32
CA GLN A 131 -5.51 12.42 14.51
C GLN A 131 -6.24 12.27 13.17
N SER A 132 -5.97 13.15 12.20
CA SER A 132 -6.53 13.05 10.85
C SER A 132 -5.96 11.82 10.12
N ALA A 133 -4.68 11.51 10.34
CA ALA A 133 -4.06 10.31 9.82
C ALA A 133 -4.76 9.04 10.33
N LEU A 134 -4.98 8.91 11.66
CA LEU A 134 -5.70 7.78 12.23
C LEU A 134 -7.13 7.68 11.68
N ASN A 135 -7.87 8.79 11.65
CA ASN A 135 -9.25 8.79 11.15
C ASN A 135 -9.32 8.31 9.70
N THR A 136 -8.35 8.70 8.88
CA THR A 136 -8.28 8.29 7.47
C THR A 136 -7.95 6.81 7.33
N LEU A 137 -7.03 6.27 8.14
CA LEU A 137 -6.76 4.83 8.17
C LEU A 137 -8.02 4.04 8.55
N LEU A 138 -8.73 4.47 9.60
CA LEU A 138 -9.96 3.81 10.04
C LEU A 138 -11.08 3.89 8.99
N ARG A 139 -11.15 4.98 8.22
CA ARG A 139 -12.11 5.14 7.11
C ARG A 139 -11.97 4.05 6.04
N SER A 140 -10.78 3.48 5.84
CA SER A 140 -10.58 2.39 4.88
C SER A 140 -11.50 1.20 5.12
N MET A 141 -11.94 0.98 6.37
CA MET A 141 -12.86 -0.09 6.75
C MET A 141 -14.30 0.14 6.26
N SER A 142 -14.62 1.35 5.76
CA SER A 142 -15.91 1.59 5.09
C SER A 142 -15.94 0.99 3.68
N PHE A 143 -14.79 0.60 3.14
CA PHE A 143 -14.66 0.01 1.80
C PHE A 143 -14.57 -1.52 1.87
N ASP A 144 -13.75 -2.06 2.80
CA ASP A 144 -13.60 -3.50 2.98
C ASP A 144 -12.93 -3.81 4.34
N LEU A 145 -12.79 -5.09 4.67
CA LEU A 145 -12.02 -5.56 5.83
C LEU A 145 -10.58 -5.02 5.77
N PRO A 146 -10.01 -4.63 6.92
CA PRO A 146 -8.69 -4.04 6.94
C PRO A 146 -7.63 -5.01 6.38
N ARG A 147 -6.73 -4.49 5.54
CA ARG A 147 -5.52 -5.19 5.10
C ARG A 147 -4.49 -5.20 6.24
N ALA A 148 -3.57 -6.18 6.22
CA ALA A 148 -2.53 -6.27 7.26
C ALA A 148 -1.65 -5.00 7.30
N GLU A 149 -1.39 -4.39 6.16
CA GLU A 149 -0.65 -3.13 6.04
C GLU A 149 -1.30 -2.02 6.87
N LEU A 150 -2.61 -1.81 6.69
CA LEU A 150 -3.38 -0.81 7.45
C LEU A 150 -3.44 -1.13 8.95
N CYS A 151 -3.58 -2.42 9.30
CA CYS A 151 -3.51 -2.83 10.70
C CYS A 151 -2.14 -2.48 11.31
N CYS A 152 -1.04 -2.67 10.57
CA CYS A 152 0.30 -2.30 11.02
C CYS A 152 0.44 -0.78 11.18
N GLU A 153 -0.09 0.03 10.26
CA GLU A 153 -0.07 1.50 10.35
C GLU A 153 -0.88 2.01 11.56
N ILE A 154 -2.08 1.46 11.78
CA ILE A 154 -2.89 1.81 12.95
C ILE A 154 -2.20 1.35 14.25
N GLY A 155 -1.62 0.14 14.25
CA GLY A 155 -0.84 -0.36 15.37
C GLY A 155 0.34 0.54 15.70
N LYS A 156 1.06 1.02 14.69
CA LYS A 156 2.16 1.97 14.82
C LYS A 156 1.69 3.27 15.48
N TYR A 157 0.57 3.85 15.02
CA TYR A 157 0.01 5.05 15.63
C TYR A 157 -0.19 4.88 17.15
N PHE A 158 -0.88 3.82 17.57
CA PHE A 158 -1.13 3.58 19.00
C PHE A 158 0.15 3.27 19.78
N PHE A 159 1.12 2.62 19.16
CA PHE A 159 2.42 2.36 19.75
C PHE A 159 3.18 3.67 20.04
N GLU A 160 3.24 4.58 19.09
CA GLU A 160 3.89 5.89 19.22
C GLU A 160 3.24 6.77 20.30
N HIS A 161 1.94 6.56 20.56
CA HIS A 161 1.18 7.23 21.63
C HIS A 161 1.22 6.46 22.97
N GLY A 162 2.05 5.42 23.12
CA GLY A 162 2.19 4.65 24.35
C GLY A 162 1.02 3.71 24.66
N ASN A 163 0.04 3.59 23.78
CA ASN A 163 -1.12 2.71 23.94
C ASN A 163 -0.82 1.28 23.48
N TYR A 164 0.15 0.64 24.16
CA TYR A 164 0.73 -0.64 23.73
C TYR A 164 -0.30 -1.79 23.65
N HIS A 165 -1.34 -1.80 24.50
CA HIS A 165 -2.39 -2.82 24.45
C HIS A 165 -3.27 -2.69 23.19
N ILE A 166 -3.57 -1.46 22.75
CA ILE A 166 -4.33 -1.22 21.52
C ILE A 166 -3.43 -1.50 20.31
N ALA A 167 -2.16 -1.09 20.36
CA ALA A 167 -1.19 -1.41 19.33
C ALA A 167 -1.07 -2.93 19.13
N ALA A 168 -0.95 -3.70 20.22
CA ALA A 168 -0.89 -5.16 20.17
C ALA A 168 -2.14 -5.76 19.54
N TYR A 169 -3.34 -5.28 19.85
CA TYR A 169 -4.59 -5.72 19.22
C TYR A 169 -4.53 -5.57 17.69
N TRP A 170 -4.05 -4.42 17.19
CA TRP A 170 -3.96 -4.19 15.75
C TRP A 170 -2.89 -5.04 15.08
N TYR A 171 -1.77 -5.29 15.73
CA TYR A 171 -0.74 -6.20 15.18
C TYR A 171 -1.20 -7.66 15.22
N GLU A 172 -1.93 -8.11 16.25
CA GLU A 172 -2.57 -9.44 16.27
C GLU A 172 -3.63 -9.55 15.17
N THR A 173 -4.38 -8.47 14.91
CA THR A 173 -5.32 -8.40 13.79
C THR A 173 -4.58 -8.53 12.47
N ALA A 174 -3.44 -7.86 12.26
CA ALA A 174 -2.63 -8.01 11.05
C ALA A 174 -2.25 -9.47 10.78
N LEU A 175 -1.77 -10.19 11.81
CA LEU A 175 -1.42 -11.62 11.71
C LEU A 175 -2.61 -12.52 11.34
N SER A 176 -3.84 -12.10 11.62
CA SER A 176 -5.05 -12.85 11.31
C SER A 176 -5.57 -12.62 9.89
N ARG A 177 -5.02 -11.66 9.15
CA ARG A 177 -5.50 -11.33 7.81
C ARG A 177 -4.99 -12.31 6.77
N PRO A 178 -5.85 -12.77 5.86
CA PRO A 178 -5.42 -13.59 4.74
C PRO A 178 -4.60 -12.74 3.77
N LYS A 179 -3.47 -13.27 3.32
CA LYS A 179 -2.67 -12.66 2.27
C LYS A 179 -3.33 -12.91 0.91
N ASN A 180 -3.96 -11.91 0.33
CA ASN A 180 -4.62 -12.03 -0.96
C ASN A 180 -3.73 -11.48 -2.09
N GLU A 181 -2.84 -12.31 -2.61
CA GLU A 181 -1.94 -11.95 -3.72
C GLU A 181 -2.67 -11.77 -5.06
N TYR A 182 -3.91 -12.25 -5.16
CA TYR A 182 -4.74 -12.17 -6.36
C TYR A 182 -5.69 -10.98 -6.36
N SER A 183 -5.70 -10.15 -5.32
CA SER A 183 -6.54 -8.93 -5.27
C SER A 183 -6.16 -7.93 -6.37
N GLY A 184 -4.93 -8.01 -6.89
CA GLY A 184 -4.35 -7.03 -7.80
C GLY A 184 -3.85 -5.77 -7.10
N GLY A 185 -4.12 -5.60 -5.81
CA GLY A 185 -3.55 -4.55 -4.97
C GLY A 185 -2.08 -4.80 -4.62
N PHE A 186 -1.44 -3.79 -4.05
CA PHE A 186 -0.08 -3.92 -3.56
C PHE A 186 -0.08 -4.63 -2.21
N VAL A 187 0.63 -5.74 -2.11
CA VAL A 187 0.78 -6.53 -0.90
C VAL A 187 2.21 -6.38 -0.38
N LEU A 188 2.33 -5.99 0.89
CA LEU A 188 3.60 -5.98 1.62
C LEU A 188 3.69 -7.25 2.47
N PRO A 189 4.39 -8.30 2.00
CA PRO A 189 4.37 -9.61 2.64
C PRO A 189 4.73 -9.58 4.12
N ASP A 190 5.69 -8.76 4.50
CA ASP A 190 6.18 -8.62 5.88
C ASP A 190 5.10 -8.12 6.86
N CYS A 191 4.05 -7.45 6.38
CA CYS A 191 2.93 -7.01 7.22
C CYS A 191 2.00 -8.15 7.65
N TYR A 192 2.11 -9.33 7.03
CA TYR A 192 1.29 -10.51 7.34
C TYR A 192 1.97 -11.49 8.31
N ASP A 193 3.26 -11.29 8.59
CA ASP A 193 4.04 -12.17 9.47
C ASP A 193 5.11 -11.41 10.27
N TYR A 194 6.22 -11.02 9.65
CA TYR A 194 7.42 -10.55 10.34
C TYR A 194 7.21 -9.23 11.12
N VAL A 195 6.66 -8.20 10.46
CA VAL A 195 6.49 -6.86 11.07
C VAL A 195 5.59 -6.90 12.30
N PRO A 196 4.35 -7.47 12.24
CA PRO A 196 3.50 -7.52 13.41
C PRO A 196 4.08 -8.39 14.53
N LEU A 197 4.78 -9.49 14.24
CA LEU A 197 5.43 -10.31 15.26
C LEU A 197 6.52 -9.53 16.01
N LEU A 198 7.34 -8.79 15.27
CA LEU A 198 8.39 -7.94 15.86
C LEU A 198 7.78 -6.84 16.74
N GLN A 199 6.73 -6.17 16.25
CA GLN A 199 6.07 -5.10 16.99
C GLN A 199 5.32 -5.63 18.24
N LEU A 200 4.73 -6.83 18.17
CA LEU A 200 4.12 -7.49 19.31
C LEU A 200 5.16 -7.81 20.39
N CYS A 201 6.35 -8.29 20.00
CA CYS A 201 7.46 -8.48 20.94
C CYS A 201 7.71 -7.19 21.72
N VAL A 202 7.87 -6.05 21.04
CA VAL A 202 8.14 -4.77 21.67
C VAL A 202 6.94 -4.29 22.52
N CYS A 203 5.70 -4.42 22.03
CA CYS A 203 4.50 -4.05 22.80
C CYS A 203 4.43 -4.82 24.13
N PHE A 204 4.61 -6.14 24.10
CA PHE A 204 4.53 -6.96 25.31
C PHE A 204 5.71 -6.73 26.27
N ASP A 205 6.89 -6.41 25.75
CA ASP A 205 8.02 -5.98 26.60
C ASP A 205 7.69 -4.65 27.32
N LYS A 206 7.16 -3.64 26.60
CA LYS A 206 6.72 -2.36 27.20
C LYS A 206 5.61 -2.54 28.23
N MET A 207 4.75 -3.55 28.08
CA MET A 207 3.72 -3.91 29.06
C MET A 207 4.24 -4.78 30.21
N GLY A 208 5.55 -5.12 30.25
CA GLY A 208 6.16 -5.96 31.28
C GLY A 208 5.89 -7.47 31.12
N ASN A 209 5.24 -7.89 30.04
CA ASN A 209 4.94 -9.31 29.80
C ASN A 209 6.09 -9.99 29.00
N ARG A 210 7.21 -10.22 29.71
CA ARG A 210 8.41 -10.82 29.13
C ARG A 210 8.20 -12.20 28.50
N LYS A 211 7.23 -12.99 29.02
CA LYS A 211 6.93 -14.31 28.47
C LYS A 211 6.38 -14.20 27.05
N LYS A 212 5.35 -13.38 26.85
CA LYS A 212 4.79 -13.13 25.51
C LYS A 212 5.78 -12.43 24.59
N ALA A 213 6.55 -11.46 25.09
CA ALA A 213 7.58 -10.79 24.32
C ALA A 213 8.59 -11.80 23.73
N LYS A 214 9.08 -12.73 24.56
CA LYS A 214 9.99 -13.79 24.11
C LYS A 214 9.34 -14.70 23.05
N GLU A 215 8.09 -15.13 23.26
CA GLU A 215 7.36 -15.96 22.31
C GLU A 215 7.25 -15.28 20.93
N TYR A 216 6.84 -14.00 20.88
CA TYR A 216 6.73 -13.28 19.62
C TYR A 216 8.09 -13.02 18.95
N ASN A 217 9.16 -12.79 19.75
CA ASN A 217 10.50 -12.67 19.21
C ASN A 217 10.99 -13.96 18.52
N GLU A 218 10.75 -15.11 19.15
CA GLU A 218 11.11 -16.42 18.59
C GLU A 218 10.35 -16.67 17.26
N ARG A 219 9.07 -16.32 17.22
CA ARG A 219 8.24 -16.43 16.00
C ARG A 219 8.75 -15.48 14.90
N ALA A 220 9.10 -14.24 15.22
CA ALA A 220 9.68 -13.29 14.26
C ALA A 220 11.00 -13.80 13.68
N GLY A 221 11.88 -14.34 14.54
CA GLY A 221 13.14 -14.93 14.13
C GLY A 221 12.97 -16.14 13.18
N ALA A 222 11.89 -16.90 13.34
CA ALA A 222 11.57 -18.00 12.42
C ALA A 222 11.14 -17.53 11.02
N CYS A 223 10.55 -16.33 10.89
CA CYS A 223 10.16 -15.77 9.59
C CYS A 223 11.39 -15.32 8.77
N LYS A 224 12.43 -14.79 9.43
CA LYS A 224 13.66 -14.31 8.77
C LYS A 224 14.91 -14.83 9.50
N PRO A 225 15.27 -16.10 9.35
CA PRO A 225 16.32 -16.75 10.13
C PRO A 225 17.73 -16.16 9.92
N TYR A 226 17.91 -15.33 8.89
CA TYR A 226 19.21 -14.70 8.59
C TYR A 226 19.27 -13.19 8.85
N SER A 227 18.18 -12.55 9.25
CA SER A 227 18.23 -11.16 9.71
C SER A 227 18.76 -11.14 11.13
N LYS A 228 19.98 -10.60 11.32
CA LYS A 228 20.45 -10.26 12.68
C LYS A 228 19.52 -9.19 13.21
N ALA A 229 18.71 -9.56 14.20
CA ALA A 229 17.92 -8.63 14.97
C ALA A 229 18.81 -7.70 15.81
#